data_5fbef038137a3ff4b288b5f1ebadb129
#
_entry.id   5fbef038137a3ff4b288b5f1ebadb129
#
_cell.length_a   1.000
_cell.length_b   1.000
_cell.length_c   1.000
_cell.angle_alpha   90.00
_cell.angle_beta   90.00
_cell.angle_gamma   90.00
#
_symmetry.space_group_name_H-M   'P 1'
#
loop_
_entity.id
_entity.type
_entity.pdbx_description
1 polymer ?
#
loop_
_entity_poly.entity_id
_entity_poly.type
_entity_poly.pdbx_seq_one_letter_code
_entity_poly.pdbx_strand_id
1 'polypeptide(L)'
;VLMDEPLGALDKNLRESMQYEIKHIHESIGVTVVYVTHDQSEALTMSNRIAVFNDGKVQQLSNPSELYEKPVNSFVAEFIGENNTFNGEVSDISGDECKVKLSNAEIIASAISVKSKGEKTTVSLRPERALIEPSEKMDNMFSGKIEEVIYHGDHTRVRINLLGNPEFILKVPNST
;
A
#
# COMPACT_ATOMS: atom_id res chain seq x y z
N VAL A 1 -14.85 -9.53 -22.59
CA VAL A 1 -14.96 -10.74 -21.76
C VAL A 1 -15.19 -10.34 -20.32
N LEU A 2 -16.08 -11.04 -19.61
CA LEU A 2 -16.32 -10.86 -18.18
C LEU A 2 -15.83 -12.12 -17.44
N MET A 3 -15.06 -11.93 -16.39
CA MET A 3 -14.53 -12.99 -15.53
C MET A 3 -14.82 -12.63 -14.08
N ASP A 4 -15.47 -13.53 -13.34
CA ASP A 4 -15.82 -13.34 -11.94
C ASP A 4 -15.10 -14.40 -11.10
N GLU A 5 -14.10 -13.97 -10.32
CA GLU A 5 -13.24 -14.78 -9.46
C GLU A 5 -12.71 -16.09 -10.11
N PRO A 6 -12.20 -16.08 -11.36
CA PRO A 6 -11.94 -17.32 -12.10
C PRO A 6 -10.80 -18.17 -11.51
N LEU A 7 -9.91 -17.58 -10.69
CA LEU A 7 -8.75 -18.26 -10.10
C LEU A 7 -8.95 -18.61 -8.61
N GLY A 8 -10.10 -18.29 -8.03
CA GLY A 8 -10.33 -18.42 -6.59
C GLY A 8 -10.19 -19.84 -6.02
N ALA A 9 -10.44 -20.88 -6.81
CA ALA A 9 -10.36 -22.28 -6.39
C ALA A 9 -8.97 -22.92 -6.58
N LEU A 10 -7.98 -22.19 -7.13
CA LEU A 10 -6.67 -22.73 -7.46
C LEU A 10 -5.69 -22.58 -6.29
N ASP A 11 -4.74 -23.52 -6.17
CA ASP A 11 -3.58 -23.38 -5.30
C ASP A 11 -2.68 -22.21 -5.76
N LYS A 12 -1.78 -21.76 -4.87
CA LYS A 12 -0.96 -20.58 -5.10
C LYS A 12 -0.13 -20.66 -6.39
N ASN A 13 0.58 -21.77 -6.60
CA ASN A 13 1.52 -21.90 -7.72
C ASN A 13 0.77 -21.93 -9.07
N LEU A 14 -0.33 -22.69 -9.12
CA LEU A 14 -1.17 -22.76 -10.30
C LEU A 14 -1.84 -21.41 -10.58
N ARG A 15 -2.29 -20.70 -9.55
CA ARG A 15 -2.88 -19.36 -9.67
C ARG A 15 -1.88 -18.38 -10.28
N GLU A 16 -0.66 -18.29 -9.77
CA GLU A 16 0.40 -17.43 -10.32
C GLU A 16 0.69 -17.76 -11.79
N SER A 17 0.79 -19.04 -12.14
CA SER A 17 1.00 -19.48 -13.52
C SER A 17 -0.15 -19.04 -14.44
N MET A 18 -1.40 -19.24 -14.00
CA MET A 18 -2.59 -18.86 -14.76
C MET A 18 -2.76 -17.36 -14.95
N GLN A 19 -2.33 -16.54 -14.00
CA GLN A 19 -2.29 -15.07 -14.15
C GLN A 19 -1.46 -14.66 -15.38
N TYR A 20 -0.27 -15.22 -15.53
CA TYR A 20 0.60 -14.94 -16.69
C TYR A 20 -0.02 -15.42 -17.99
N GLU A 21 -0.62 -16.62 -18.02
CA GLU A 21 -1.26 -17.16 -19.22
C GLU A 21 -2.46 -16.30 -19.66
N ILE A 22 -3.32 -15.91 -18.73
CA ILE A 22 -4.47 -15.03 -19.03
C ILE A 22 -3.99 -13.68 -19.57
N LYS A 23 -2.94 -13.12 -18.98
CA LYS A 23 -2.37 -11.85 -19.43
C LYS A 23 -1.81 -11.96 -20.85
N HIS A 24 -1.05 -13.00 -21.16
CA HIS A 24 -0.51 -13.25 -22.49
C HIS A 24 -1.63 -13.45 -23.54
N ILE A 25 -2.67 -14.21 -23.21
CA ILE A 25 -3.83 -14.39 -24.07
C ILE A 25 -4.53 -13.05 -24.33
N HIS A 26 -4.77 -12.27 -23.28
CA HIS A 26 -5.35 -10.93 -23.39
C HIS A 26 -4.54 -10.04 -24.33
N GLU A 27 -3.22 -9.97 -24.14
CA GLU A 27 -2.32 -9.16 -24.97
C GLU A 27 -2.30 -9.64 -26.45
N SER A 28 -2.36 -10.95 -26.68
CA SER A 28 -2.34 -11.53 -28.03
C SER A 28 -3.62 -11.33 -28.82
N ILE A 29 -4.77 -11.41 -28.15
CA ILE A 29 -6.09 -11.29 -28.78
C ILE A 29 -6.56 -9.84 -28.86
N GLY A 30 -6.14 -8.98 -27.93
CA GLY A 30 -6.49 -7.56 -27.89
C GLY A 30 -7.94 -7.28 -27.49
N VAL A 31 -8.61 -8.21 -26.79
CA VAL A 31 -9.99 -8.04 -26.32
C VAL A 31 -10.05 -7.28 -25.00
N THR A 32 -11.10 -6.52 -24.78
CA THR A 32 -11.36 -5.93 -23.48
C THR A 32 -11.84 -6.98 -22.50
N VAL A 33 -11.18 -7.08 -21.34
CA VAL A 33 -11.54 -7.98 -20.25
C VAL A 33 -11.92 -7.16 -19.01
N VAL A 34 -13.06 -7.48 -18.40
CA VAL A 34 -13.43 -7.05 -17.06
C VAL A 34 -13.25 -8.24 -16.14
N TYR A 35 -12.35 -8.10 -15.18
CA TYR A 35 -11.96 -9.15 -14.26
C TYR A 35 -12.34 -8.74 -12.83
N VAL A 36 -13.18 -9.52 -12.17
CA VAL A 36 -13.58 -9.30 -10.78
C VAL A 36 -12.79 -10.25 -9.89
N THR A 37 -12.16 -9.72 -8.87
CA THR A 37 -11.41 -10.49 -7.87
C THR A 37 -11.39 -9.76 -6.52
N HIS A 38 -11.25 -10.50 -5.45
CA HIS A 38 -10.89 -9.98 -4.12
C HIS A 38 -9.39 -10.16 -3.82
N ASP A 39 -8.63 -10.81 -4.70
CA ASP A 39 -7.19 -10.97 -4.57
C ASP A 39 -6.46 -9.76 -5.15
N GLN A 40 -5.79 -9.01 -4.26
CA GLN A 40 -5.06 -7.80 -4.62
C GLN A 40 -3.87 -8.10 -5.54
N SER A 41 -3.22 -9.26 -5.35
CA SER A 41 -2.10 -9.69 -6.18
C SER A 41 -2.53 -9.92 -7.62
N GLU A 42 -3.68 -10.57 -7.83
CA GLU A 42 -4.26 -10.75 -9.17
C GLU A 42 -4.53 -9.40 -9.83
N ALA A 43 -5.21 -8.49 -9.12
CA ALA A 43 -5.52 -7.17 -9.65
C ALA A 43 -4.27 -6.38 -10.04
N LEU A 44 -3.25 -6.34 -9.16
CA LEU A 44 -2.02 -5.59 -9.40
C LEU A 44 -1.16 -6.17 -10.53
N THR A 45 -1.17 -7.51 -10.70
CA THR A 45 -0.30 -8.20 -11.68
C THR A 45 -0.87 -8.16 -13.10
N MET A 46 -2.19 -8.35 -13.24
CA MET A 46 -2.81 -8.58 -14.55
C MET A 46 -3.44 -7.35 -15.18
N SER A 47 -3.89 -6.38 -14.37
CA SER A 47 -4.76 -5.32 -14.85
C SER A 47 -4.00 -4.12 -15.43
N ASN A 48 -4.54 -3.49 -16.47
CA ASN A 48 -4.11 -2.19 -16.94
C ASN A 48 -4.69 -1.05 -16.07
N ARG A 49 -5.91 -1.26 -15.57
CA ARG A 49 -6.62 -0.33 -14.66
C ARG A 49 -7.38 -1.13 -13.62
N ILE A 50 -7.40 -0.63 -12.40
CA ILE A 50 -8.08 -1.25 -11.26
C ILE A 50 -9.11 -0.29 -10.71
N ALA A 51 -10.35 -0.76 -10.54
CA ALA A 51 -11.41 -0.07 -9.84
C ALA A 51 -11.59 -0.69 -8.44
N VAL A 52 -11.33 0.08 -7.40
CA VAL A 52 -11.61 -0.33 -6.02
C VAL A 52 -13.03 0.06 -5.66
N PHE A 53 -13.84 -0.92 -5.28
CA PHE A 53 -15.24 -0.72 -4.88
C PHE A 53 -15.40 -0.80 -3.36
N ASN A 54 -16.23 0.10 -2.83
CA ASN A 54 -16.73 0.02 -1.46
C ASN A 54 -18.13 0.61 -1.40
N ASP A 55 -19.05 -0.08 -0.72
CA ASP A 55 -20.45 0.32 -0.56
C ASP A 55 -21.12 0.74 -1.88
N GLY A 56 -20.91 -0.05 -2.94
CA GLY A 56 -21.52 0.17 -4.26
C GLY A 56 -20.94 1.37 -5.03
N LYS A 57 -19.83 1.95 -4.56
CA LYS A 57 -19.18 3.12 -5.19
C LYS A 57 -17.74 2.78 -5.56
N VAL A 58 -17.29 3.32 -6.70
CA VAL A 58 -15.87 3.30 -7.07
C VAL A 58 -15.14 4.32 -6.19
N GLN A 59 -14.22 3.85 -5.37
CA GLN A 59 -13.38 4.68 -4.51
C GLN A 59 -12.21 5.28 -5.29
N GLN A 60 -11.58 4.46 -6.13
CA GLN A 60 -10.50 4.87 -7.02
C GLN A 60 -10.50 4.01 -8.27
N LEU A 61 -10.16 4.62 -9.41
CA LEU A 61 -9.92 3.94 -10.69
C LEU A 61 -8.62 4.47 -11.27
N SER A 62 -7.57 3.67 -11.23
CA SER A 62 -6.23 4.05 -11.73
C SER A 62 -5.44 2.84 -12.22
N ASN A 63 -4.24 3.07 -12.74
CA ASN A 63 -3.31 1.98 -13.02
C ASN A 63 -2.76 1.37 -11.71
N PRO A 64 -2.20 0.15 -11.74
CA PRO A 64 -1.71 -0.54 -10.54
C PRO A 64 -0.70 0.25 -9.72
N SER A 65 0.28 0.88 -10.36
CA SER A 65 1.32 1.65 -9.67
C SER A 65 0.75 2.87 -8.95
N GLU A 66 -0.11 3.63 -9.63
CA GLU A 66 -0.76 4.80 -9.02
C GLU A 66 -1.69 4.41 -7.87
N LEU A 67 -2.42 3.29 -8.01
CA LEU A 67 -3.29 2.78 -6.97
C LEU A 67 -2.52 2.43 -5.69
N TYR A 68 -1.34 1.82 -5.85
CA TYR A 68 -0.49 1.40 -4.75
C TYR A 68 0.25 2.56 -4.08
N GLU A 69 0.83 3.47 -4.89
CA GLU A 69 1.69 4.55 -4.41
C GLU A 69 0.90 5.82 -4.02
N LYS A 70 -0.27 6.05 -4.63
CA LYS A 70 -1.09 7.26 -4.41
C LYS A 70 -2.56 6.92 -4.15
N PRO A 71 -2.86 6.16 -3.08
CA PRO A 71 -4.24 5.87 -2.71
C PRO A 71 -4.95 7.18 -2.32
N VAL A 72 -6.17 7.39 -2.84
CA VAL A 72 -6.92 8.64 -2.63
C VAL A 72 -7.51 8.78 -1.23
N ASN A 73 -7.62 7.68 -0.47
CA ASN A 73 -8.12 7.68 0.91
C ASN A 73 -7.55 6.48 1.69
N SER A 74 -7.78 6.49 3.02
CA SER A 74 -7.30 5.43 3.92
C SER A 74 -7.87 4.05 3.59
N PHE A 75 -9.14 3.98 3.16
CA PHE A 75 -9.76 2.73 2.76
C PHE A 75 -8.99 2.06 1.59
N VAL A 76 -8.70 2.81 0.53
CA VAL A 76 -7.93 2.29 -0.61
C VAL A 76 -6.52 1.90 -0.19
N ALA A 77 -5.86 2.70 0.66
CA ALA A 77 -4.54 2.41 1.18
C ALA A 77 -4.49 1.08 1.95
N GLU A 78 -5.46 0.84 2.82
CA GLU A 78 -5.57 -0.40 3.61
C GLU A 78 -6.01 -1.60 2.76
N PHE A 79 -6.92 -1.36 1.80
CA PHE A 79 -7.44 -2.42 0.94
C PHE A 79 -6.37 -2.98 0.00
N ILE A 80 -5.46 -2.15 -0.54
CA ILE A 80 -4.53 -2.56 -1.61
C ILE A 80 -3.20 -3.16 -1.09
N GLY A 81 -3.03 -3.28 0.19
CA GLY A 81 -1.84 -3.88 0.79
C GLY A 81 -1.66 -3.50 2.25
N GLU A 82 -0.74 -4.16 2.89
CA GLU A 82 -0.40 -3.87 4.28
C GLU A 82 0.09 -2.43 4.44
N ASN A 83 -0.31 -1.79 5.53
CA ASN A 83 -0.09 -0.37 5.71
C ASN A 83 0.08 0.01 7.19
N ASN A 84 1.01 0.90 7.46
CA ASN A 84 1.13 1.56 8.75
C ASN A 84 0.40 2.90 8.70
N THR A 85 -0.37 3.23 9.70
CA THR A 85 -1.13 4.48 9.73
C THR A 85 -0.89 5.28 11.00
N PHE A 86 -0.89 6.62 10.84
CA PHE A 86 -0.88 7.58 11.94
C PHE A 86 -1.93 8.65 11.69
N ASN A 87 -2.77 8.90 12.67
CA ASN A 87 -3.75 9.99 12.61
C ASN A 87 -3.13 11.28 13.13
N GLY A 88 -3.34 12.37 12.40
CA GLY A 88 -2.79 13.67 12.76
C GLY A 88 -3.56 14.83 12.15
N GLU A 89 -2.99 16.02 12.29
CA GLU A 89 -3.53 17.27 11.76
C GLU A 89 -2.48 17.94 10.88
N VAL A 90 -2.87 18.40 9.72
CA VAL A 90 -1.99 19.11 8.79
C VAL A 90 -1.52 20.42 9.42
N SER A 91 -0.23 20.52 9.70
CA SER A 91 0.39 21.74 10.27
C SER A 91 0.87 22.71 9.20
N ASP A 92 1.26 22.20 8.02
CA ASP A 92 1.74 22.99 6.89
C ASP A 92 1.58 22.23 5.57
N ILE A 93 1.47 22.95 4.43
CA ILE A 93 1.44 22.38 3.08
C ILE A 93 2.37 23.20 2.20
N SER A 94 3.26 22.52 1.47
CA SER A 94 4.21 23.12 0.55
C SER A 94 4.32 22.29 -0.73
N GLY A 95 3.64 22.73 -1.79
CA GLY A 95 3.58 21.97 -3.05
C GLY A 95 2.93 20.61 -2.87
N ASP A 96 3.65 19.54 -3.23
CA ASP A 96 3.21 18.15 -3.13
C ASP A 96 3.50 17.50 -1.76
N GLU A 97 4.00 18.28 -0.80
CA GLU A 97 4.32 17.82 0.54
C GLU A 97 3.47 18.51 1.61
N CYS A 98 3.21 17.81 2.70
CA CYS A 98 2.61 18.37 3.89
C CYS A 98 3.34 17.92 5.14
N LYS A 99 3.24 18.73 6.20
CA LYS A 99 3.63 18.35 7.54
C LYS A 99 2.40 17.99 8.33
N VAL A 100 2.47 16.84 8.98
CA VAL A 100 1.36 16.31 9.79
C VAL A 100 1.82 16.20 11.24
N LYS A 101 1.16 16.95 12.09
CA LYS A 101 1.40 16.93 13.52
C LYS A 101 0.65 15.76 14.15
N LEU A 102 1.39 14.89 14.81
CA LEU A 102 0.90 13.84 15.68
C LEU A 102 0.87 14.35 17.13
N SER A 103 0.47 13.52 18.08
CA SER A 103 0.46 13.87 19.51
C SER A 103 1.85 14.19 20.05
N ASN A 104 2.89 13.54 19.55
CA ASN A 104 4.26 13.60 20.09
C ASN A 104 5.36 13.78 19.02
N ALA A 105 4.99 14.01 17.77
CA ALA A 105 5.92 14.17 16.66
C ALA A 105 5.29 14.96 15.50
N GLU A 106 6.11 15.32 14.52
CA GLU A 106 5.67 15.83 13.22
C GLU A 106 6.27 14.96 12.12
N ILE A 107 5.47 14.61 11.11
CA ILE A 107 5.84 13.77 9.97
C ILE A 107 5.71 14.61 8.69
N ILE A 108 6.70 14.51 7.81
CA ILE A 108 6.63 15.03 6.43
C ILE A 108 6.05 13.93 5.55
N ALA A 109 5.02 14.22 4.78
CA ALA A 109 4.32 13.28 3.94
C ALA A 109 3.90 13.91 2.60
N SER A 110 3.60 13.08 1.59
CA SER A 110 3.02 13.56 0.33
C SER A 110 1.58 14.02 0.54
N ALA A 111 1.25 15.21 0.03
CA ALA A 111 -0.06 15.83 0.13
C ALA A 111 -1.00 15.31 -0.96
N ILE A 112 -1.49 14.06 -0.85
CA ILE A 112 -2.31 13.42 -1.90
C ILE A 112 -3.74 13.94 -1.89
N SER A 113 -4.39 13.96 -0.73
CA SER A 113 -5.81 14.33 -0.60
C SER A 113 -6.09 15.51 0.32
N VAL A 114 -5.09 16.00 1.05
CA VAL A 114 -5.20 17.14 1.96
C VAL A 114 -5.16 18.47 1.19
N LYS A 115 -5.97 19.44 1.61
CA LYS A 115 -6.14 20.72 0.90
C LYS A 115 -5.84 21.94 1.76
N SER A 116 -5.87 21.81 3.07
CA SER A 116 -5.73 22.94 3.99
C SER A 116 -5.06 22.59 5.29
N LYS A 117 -4.38 23.58 5.86
CA LYS A 117 -3.85 23.53 7.21
C LYS A 117 -4.98 23.39 8.23
N GLY A 118 -4.77 22.58 9.27
CA GLY A 118 -5.77 22.25 10.28
C GLY A 118 -6.68 21.07 9.92
N GLU A 119 -6.55 20.52 8.72
CA GLU A 119 -7.30 19.35 8.29
C GLU A 119 -6.82 18.09 9.02
N LYS A 120 -7.77 17.28 9.54
CA LYS A 120 -7.45 15.97 10.09
C LYS A 120 -7.17 15.01 8.95
N THR A 121 -6.08 14.27 9.07
CA THR A 121 -5.65 13.34 8.04
C THR A 121 -5.03 12.08 8.64
N THR A 122 -4.91 11.05 7.81
CA THR A 122 -4.20 9.81 8.12
C THR A 122 -2.95 9.72 7.25
N VAL A 123 -1.79 9.71 7.88
CA VAL A 123 -0.52 9.40 7.20
C VAL A 123 -0.42 7.89 7.04
N SER A 124 -0.03 7.46 5.87
CA SER A 124 0.03 6.08 5.44
C SER A 124 1.44 5.73 4.98
N LEU A 125 2.00 4.63 5.44
CA LEU A 125 3.34 4.17 5.06
C LEU A 125 3.36 2.66 4.85
N ARG A 126 3.83 2.23 3.69
CA ARG A 126 4.04 0.81 3.39
C ARG A 126 5.17 0.22 4.25
N PRO A 127 5.03 -0.99 4.78
CA PRO A 127 6.06 -1.63 5.61
C PRO A 127 7.44 -1.75 4.97
N GLU A 128 7.49 -1.94 3.65
CA GLU A 128 8.72 -2.05 2.87
C GLU A 128 9.41 -0.70 2.57
N ARG A 129 8.74 0.41 2.87
CA ARG A 129 9.29 1.78 2.70
C ARG A 129 9.96 2.31 3.95
N ALA A 130 9.82 1.64 5.07
CA ALA A 130 10.51 1.99 6.31
C ALA A 130 11.86 1.29 6.41
N LEU A 131 12.88 2.02 6.84
CA LEU A 131 14.25 1.51 6.97
C LEU A 131 14.67 1.48 8.44
N ILE A 132 15.45 0.47 8.83
CA ILE A 132 16.12 0.39 10.13
C ILE A 132 17.56 0.91 9.96
N GLU A 133 17.95 1.85 10.80
CA GLU A 133 19.30 2.42 10.83
C GLU A 133 19.81 2.82 9.42
N PRO A 134 19.10 3.71 8.71
CA PRO A 134 19.50 4.11 7.36
C PRO A 134 20.91 4.77 7.41
N SER A 135 21.72 4.50 6.40
CA SER A 135 23.07 5.07 6.27
C SER A 135 23.06 6.57 5.97
N GLU A 136 21.95 7.08 5.45
CA GLU A 136 21.77 8.48 5.10
C GLU A 136 20.68 9.13 5.98
N LYS A 137 20.79 10.45 6.16
CA LYS A 137 19.76 11.21 6.87
C LYS A 137 18.48 11.26 6.04
N MET A 138 17.37 10.86 6.63
CA MET A 138 16.03 10.91 6.04
C MET A 138 15.23 12.06 6.64
N ASP A 139 14.20 12.54 5.94
CA ASP A 139 13.32 13.61 6.43
C ASP A 139 12.55 13.18 7.69
N ASN A 140 12.15 11.91 7.75
CA ASN A 140 11.49 11.33 8.91
C ASN A 140 12.40 10.30 9.57
N MET A 141 12.90 10.60 10.77
CA MET A 141 13.71 9.69 11.57
C MET A 141 13.18 9.65 12.99
N PHE A 142 12.80 8.48 13.46
CA PHE A 142 12.24 8.29 14.80
C PHE A 142 12.85 7.05 15.46
N SER A 143 12.96 7.07 16.77
CA SER A 143 13.35 5.91 17.56
C SER A 143 12.13 5.09 17.92
N GLY A 144 12.20 3.79 17.70
CA GLY A 144 11.17 2.82 18.08
C GLY A 144 11.75 1.65 18.86
N LYS A 145 10.89 0.94 19.58
CA LYS A 145 11.28 -0.27 20.32
C LYS A 145 10.82 -1.50 19.55
N ILE A 146 11.75 -2.41 19.23
CA ILE A 146 11.43 -3.70 18.61
C ILE A 146 10.66 -4.55 19.64
N GLU A 147 9.50 -5.03 19.23
CA GLU A 147 8.65 -5.91 20.04
C GLU A 147 8.68 -7.36 19.52
N GLU A 148 8.79 -7.54 18.21
CA GLU A 148 8.76 -8.87 17.61
C GLU A 148 9.53 -8.91 16.28
N VAL A 149 10.17 -10.04 16.00
CA VAL A 149 10.90 -10.29 14.74
C VAL A 149 10.49 -11.66 14.21
N ILE A 150 9.95 -11.71 12.99
CA ILE A 150 9.47 -12.95 12.36
C ILE A 150 10.13 -13.11 10.98
N TYR A 151 10.80 -14.24 10.77
CA TYR A 151 11.40 -14.59 9.50
C TYR A 151 10.38 -15.18 8.52
N HIS A 152 10.23 -14.60 7.33
CA HIS A 152 9.31 -15.04 6.29
C HIS A 152 9.97 -15.62 5.03
N GLY A 153 11.27 -15.92 5.08
CA GLY A 153 12.03 -16.44 3.94
C GLY A 153 12.60 -15.33 3.08
N ASP A 154 11.80 -14.65 2.29
CA ASP A 154 12.20 -13.54 1.41
C ASP A 154 12.45 -12.22 2.17
N HIS A 155 11.77 -12.03 3.29
CA HIS A 155 11.92 -10.86 4.15
C HIS A 155 11.80 -11.22 5.63
N THR A 156 12.25 -10.32 6.48
CA THR A 156 12.01 -10.36 7.92
C THR A 156 10.97 -9.29 8.27
N ARG A 157 9.89 -9.72 8.91
CA ARG A 157 8.86 -8.84 9.44
C ARG A 157 9.25 -8.41 10.85
N VAL A 158 9.36 -7.11 11.07
CA VAL A 158 9.70 -6.53 12.36
C VAL A 158 8.54 -5.67 12.85
N ARG A 159 7.99 -6.02 14.01
CA ARG A 159 6.99 -5.19 14.69
C ARG A 159 7.68 -4.33 15.74
N ILE A 160 7.39 -3.03 15.67
CA ILE A 160 7.97 -2.05 16.59
C ILE A 160 6.88 -1.18 17.21
N ASN A 161 7.15 -0.68 18.41
CA ASN A 161 6.38 0.42 18.99
C ASN A 161 7.02 1.73 18.54
N LEU A 162 6.34 2.45 17.65
CA LEU A 162 6.80 3.69 17.06
C LEU A 162 5.77 4.81 17.27
N LEU A 163 6.17 5.91 17.89
CA LEU A 163 5.32 7.09 18.10
C LEU A 163 3.97 6.78 18.78
N GLY A 164 3.94 5.75 19.64
CA GLY A 164 2.72 5.29 20.31
C GLY A 164 1.87 4.30 19.50
N ASN A 165 2.29 3.92 18.29
CA ASN A 165 1.72 2.82 17.55
C ASN A 165 2.50 1.52 17.85
N PRO A 166 1.95 0.56 18.62
CA PRO A 166 2.63 -0.69 18.96
C PRO A 166 2.62 -1.73 17.84
N GLU A 167 1.81 -1.49 16.80
CA GLU A 167 1.62 -2.41 15.67
C GLU A 167 2.30 -1.91 14.39
N PHE A 168 3.30 -1.02 14.52
CA PHE A 168 4.04 -0.55 13.35
C PHE A 168 4.92 -1.67 12.80
N ILE A 169 4.75 -1.99 11.52
CA ILE A 169 5.42 -3.10 10.83
C ILE A 169 6.45 -2.58 9.83
N LEU A 170 7.61 -3.24 9.83
CA LEU A 170 8.60 -3.11 8.76
C LEU A 170 8.75 -4.46 8.05
N LYS A 171 8.99 -4.41 6.75
CA LYS A 171 9.43 -5.55 5.95
C LYS A 171 10.85 -5.30 5.48
N VAL A 172 11.79 -5.97 6.11
CA VAL A 172 13.22 -5.86 5.82
C VAL A 172 13.62 -7.00 4.90
N PRO A 173 14.09 -6.73 3.67
CA PRO A 173 14.58 -7.78 2.78
C PRO A 173 15.69 -8.58 3.46
N ASN A 174 15.65 -9.91 3.34
CA ASN A 174 16.75 -10.75 3.80
C ASN A 174 17.87 -10.67 2.76
N SER A 175 18.95 -9.95 3.09
CA SER A 175 20.16 -9.97 2.28
C SER A 175 20.84 -11.35 2.44
N THR A 176 21.05 -12.01 1.33
CA THR A 176 21.94 -13.20 1.22
C THR A 176 23.40 -12.77 1.31
#